data_9c5c8f7f908a266504c0b567c672ae6a
#
_entry.id   9c5c8f7f908a266504c0b567c672ae6a
#
_cell.length_a   1.000
_cell.length_b   1.000
_cell.length_c   1.000
_cell.angle_alpha   90.00
_cell.angle_beta   90.00
_cell.angle_gamma   90.00
#
_symmetry.space_group_name_H-M   'P 1'
#
loop_
_entity.id
_entity.type
_entity.pdbx_description
1 polymer ?
#
loop_
_entity_poly.entity_id
_entity_poly.type
_entity_poly.pdbx_seq_one_letter_code
_entity_poly.pdbx_strand_id
1 'polypeptide(L)'
;MASEATYDWDICDDVVVPNRGLADREGTARGEEVDILAGATVPVGLGAELFFVVTHAAGEATAAEARGADIPHGQRGPRTFTIERALIPNLMEATEVSDDPSLPDPHVQRLGAIDIDDSSHPVENLVTPSVIRHEDPAHPDEGWLMIALSLINDVDAQIVVLRSSDRQHWRVLGPLELPAEAALRPDRPFAPRIVSMVDADSSARRDVLFVTFPGGAGESDEVAGYVVGNLSGSAFKVTTPFTVIDFGHDFTRPRVIDYHTPVMFGLVGAHPSLDGQWANCLSAPRYLSLVGGELYQDVVGAPTAVRTFSDYAFIWSAQLDAQQGSVDVDVTDDSGQVIATISYTNDAVSVTRLGVDTRTAPLKDADSDTLTVFLDGPVCEVFADGGAVTLTSAIPAHSQISDIDVRATGGAKIISSMQTAGRHLMRMQAGLTSPEDQEAYMAEALIADRDVAAGIFDED
;
A
#
# COMPACT_ATOMS: atom_id res chain seq x y z
N MET A 1 -0.49 2.26 -13.40
CA MET A 1 0.92 1.90 -13.19
C MET A 1 1.01 0.39 -13.06
N ALA A 2 2.02 -0.21 -13.65
CA ALA A 2 2.29 -1.64 -13.62
C ALA A 2 3.76 -1.89 -13.23
N SER A 3 4.07 -3.08 -12.72
CA SER A 3 5.42 -3.49 -12.35
C SER A 3 5.57 -4.99 -12.55
N GLU A 4 6.70 -5.42 -13.11
CA GLU A 4 7.05 -6.83 -13.25
C GLU A 4 7.74 -7.37 -12.00
N ALA A 5 8.52 -6.53 -11.30
CA ALA A 5 9.35 -6.92 -10.17
C ALA A 5 9.00 -6.17 -8.87
N THR A 6 7.80 -5.58 -8.76
CA THR A 6 7.30 -4.80 -7.61
C THR A 6 8.06 -3.51 -7.29
N TYR A 7 9.22 -3.27 -7.84
CA TYR A 7 10.04 -2.06 -7.65
C TYR A 7 10.23 -1.23 -8.93
N ASP A 8 10.01 -1.82 -10.09
CA ASP A 8 10.07 -1.19 -11.40
C ASP A 8 8.66 -0.79 -11.86
N TRP A 9 8.28 0.46 -11.66
CA TRP A 9 6.93 0.91 -11.95
C TRP A 9 6.88 1.72 -13.23
N ASP A 10 6.09 1.26 -14.20
CA ASP A 10 5.79 1.98 -15.43
C ASP A 10 4.40 2.61 -15.40
N ILE A 11 4.25 3.74 -16.07
CA ILE A 11 2.96 4.35 -16.34
C ILE A 11 2.40 3.66 -17.58
N CYS A 12 1.31 2.92 -17.40
CA CYS A 12 0.56 2.30 -18.48
C CYS A 12 -0.75 3.04 -18.72
N ASP A 13 -1.45 2.67 -19.80
CA ASP A 13 -2.77 3.18 -20.14
C ASP A 13 -3.79 2.92 -19.02
N ASP A 14 -4.84 3.72 -18.98
CA ASP A 14 -5.94 3.51 -18.05
C ASP A 14 -6.67 2.20 -18.39
N VAL A 15 -6.62 1.23 -17.48
CA VAL A 15 -7.29 -0.07 -17.66
C VAL A 15 -8.81 0.04 -17.70
N VAL A 16 -9.38 1.04 -17.03
CA VAL A 16 -10.82 1.31 -17.03
C VAL A 16 -11.05 2.81 -17.00
N VAL A 17 -11.86 3.32 -17.94
CA VAL A 17 -12.28 4.73 -18.00
C VAL A 17 -13.80 4.85 -17.89
N PRO A 18 -14.34 5.98 -17.38
CA PRO A 18 -15.78 6.21 -17.32
C PRO A 18 -16.40 6.20 -18.71
N ASN A 19 -17.52 5.47 -18.89
CA ASN A 19 -18.31 5.56 -20.12
C ASN A 19 -19.14 6.82 -20.11
N ARG A 20 -18.80 7.77 -20.95
CA ARG A 20 -19.55 9.02 -21.11
C ARG A 20 -20.46 8.91 -22.33
N GLY A 21 -21.77 8.78 -22.09
CA GLY A 21 -22.80 8.90 -23.13
C GLY A 21 -23.05 7.65 -24.00
N LEU A 22 -22.65 6.45 -23.56
CA LEU A 22 -23.08 5.21 -24.20
C LEU A 22 -24.31 4.66 -23.49
N ALA A 23 -25.44 4.53 -24.25
CA ALA A 23 -26.56 3.70 -23.79
C ALA A 23 -26.08 2.25 -23.69
N ASP A 24 -26.52 1.51 -22.65
CA ASP A 24 -26.30 0.07 -22.61
C ASP A 24 -26.99 -0.63 -23.80
N ARG A 25 -26.60 -1.88 -24.07
CA ARG A 25 -27.17 -2.67 -25.16
C ARG A 25 -28.69 -2.89 -25.06
N GLU A 26 -29.29 -2.61 -23.92
CA GLU A 26 -30.72 -2.75 -23.64
C GLU A 26 -31.49 -1.44 -23.71
N GLY A 27 -30.81 -0.29 -23.98
CA GLY A 27 -31.43 1.01 -24.12
C GLY A 27 -31.91 1.63 -22.81
N THR A 28 -31.49 1.07 -21.67
CA THR A 28 -31.78 1.65 -20.33
C THR A 28 -30.78 2.77 -20.11
N ALA A 29 -31.27 4.00 -19.99
CA ALA A 29 -30.44 5.15 -19.63
C ALA A 29 -29.96 5.01 -18.18
N ARG A 30 -28.82 4.31 -17.98
CA ARG A 30 -28.05 4.49 -16.75
C ARG A 30 -27.53 5.91 -16.76
N GLY A 31 -27.56 6.59 -15.62
CA GLY A 31 -26.99 7.92 -15.49
C GLY A 31 -25.54 7.96 -16.01
N GLU A 32 -25.10 9.08 -16.52
CA GLU A 32 -23.75 9.24 -17.02
C GLU A 32 -22.71 8.85 -15.97
N GLU A 33 -21.75 8.00 -16.33
CA GLU A 33 -20.63 7.64 -15.44
C GLU A 33 -19.73 8.85 -15.25
N VAL A 34 -19.50 9.20 -13.99
CA VAL A 34 -18.76 10.41 -13.61
C VAL A 34 -17.32 10.08 -13.26
N ASP A 35 -17.13 9.00 -12.48
CA ASP A 35 -15.84 8.70 -11.86
C ASP A 35 -15.68 7.19 -11.64
N ILE A 36 -14.44 6.73 -11.61
CA ILE A 36 -14.08 5.37 -11.22
C ILE A 36 -13.23 5.43 -9.95
N LEU A 37 -13.66 4.70 -8.93
CA LEU A 37 -12.95 4.60 -7.66
C LEU A 37 -12.27 3.23 -7.54
N ALA A 38 -11.12 3.23 -6.90
CA ALA A 38 -10.34 2.02 -6.68
C ALA A 38 -11.10 0.95 -5.88
N GLY A 39 -10.84 -0.31 -6.19
CA GLY A 39 -11.42 -1.46 -5.55
C GLY A 39 -10.40 -2.55 -5.23
N ALA A 40 -10.64 -3.76 -5.70
CA ALA A 40 -9.81 -4.93 -5.46
C ALA A 40 -9.34 -5.56 -6.78
N THR A 41 -8.22 -6.26 -6.70
CA THR A 41 -7.67 -7.08 -7.78
C THR A 41 -7.59 -8.53 -7.30
N VAL A 42 -8.10 -9.44 -8.10
CA VAL A 42 -8.08 -10.87 -7.83
C VAL A 42 -7.28 -11.57 -8.93
N PRO A 43 -6.17 -12.26 -8.62
CA PRO A 43 -5.41 -13.01 -9.63
C PRO A 43 -6.26 -14.11 -10.26
N VAL A 44 -6.21 -14.23 -11.59
CA VAL A 44 -6.94 -15.26 -12.38
C VAL A 44 -6.06 -15.78 -13.50
N GLY A 45 -5.49 -16.96 -13.35
CA GLY A 45 -4.58 -17.52 -14.34
C GLY A 45 -3.35 -16.65 -14.57
N LEU A 46 -3.12 -16.20 -15.81
CA LEU A 46 -2.05 -15.25 -16.16
C LEU A 46 -2.49 -13.77 -16.05
N GLY A 47 -3.72 -13.54 -15.66
CA GLY A 47 -4.33 -12.23 -15.63
C GLY A 47 -4.90 -11.87 -14.26
N ALA A 48 -5.83 -10.93 -14.26
CA ALA A 48 -6.50 -10.46 -13.06
C ALA A 48 -7.96 -10.09 -13.34
N GLU A 49 -8.79 -10.23 -12.33
CA GLU A 49 -10.13 -9.68 -12.31
C GLU A 49 -10.15 -8.47 -11.38
N LEU A 50 -10.62 -7.35 -11.89
CA LEU A 50 -10.73 -6.10 -11.17
C LEU A 50 -12.16 -5.93 -10.66
N PHE A 51 -12.29 -5.48 -9.42
CA PHE A 51 -13.53 -4.98 -8.84
C PHE A 51 -13.32 -3.49 -8.56
N PHE A 52 -14.13 -2.65 -9.13
CA PHE A 52 -14.03 -1.19 -9.01
C PHE A 52 -15.40 -0.57 -8.83
N VAL A 53 -15.42 0.67 -8.35
CA VAL A 53 -16.68 1.37 -8.11
C VAL A 53 -16.87 2.43 -9.18
N VAL A 54 -18.01 2.38 -9.87
CA VAL A 54 -18.43 3.40 -10.82
C VAL A 54 -19.39 4.34 -10.12
N THR A 55 -19.17 5.63 -10.24
CA THR A 55 -20.09 6.65 -9.75
C THR A 55 -20.94 7.19 -10.90
N HIS A 56 -22.24 7.27 -10.67
CA HIS A 56 -23.19 7.80 -11.64
C HIS A 56 -23.78 9.11 -11.13
N ALA A 57 -24.00 10.08 -12.03
CA ALA A 57 -24.75 11.29 -11.69
C ALA A 57 -26.22 10.93 -11.42
N ALA A 58 -26.76 11.36 -10.30
CA ALA A 58 -28.19 11.24 -10.02
C ALA A 58 -28.94 12.43 -10.64
N GLY A 59 -29.69 12.19 -11.72
CA GLY A 59 -30.46 13.19 -12.44
C GLY A 59 -29.77 13.69 -13.72
N GLU A 60 -30.42 14.61 -14.43
CA GLU A 60 -29.84 15.27 -15.60
C GLU A 60 -28.60 16.07 -15.16
N ALA A 61 -27.41 15.60 -15.56
CA ALA A 61 -26.17 16.30 -15.33
C ALA A 61 -26.24 17.68 -16.00
N THR A 62 -25.94 18.74 -15.27
CA THR A 62 -25.83 20.06 -15.91
C THR A 62 -24.66 20.03 -16.88
N ALA A 63 -24.78 20.71 -18.02
CA ALA A 63 -23.74 20.76 -19.07
C ALA A 63 -22.36 21.30 -18.58
N ALA A 64 -22.28 21.80 -17.35
CA ALA A 64 -21.06 22.25 -16.69
C ALA A 64 -20.33 21.08 -16.00
N GLU A 65 -21.05 20.12 -15.41
CA GLU A 65 -20.50 18.92 -14.78
C GLU A 65 -19.90 17.97 -15.82
N ALA A 66 -20.51 17.89 -16.98
CA ALA A 66 -20.04 17.08 -18.12
C ALA A 66 -18.73 17.59 -18.76
N ARG A 67 -18.25 18.80 -18.41
CA ARG A 67 -17.06 19.41 -19.02
C ARG A 67 -15.82 19.40 -18.13
N GLY A 68 -15.83 18.66 -17.02
CA GLY A 68 -14.66 18.57 -16.12
C GLY A 68 -14.26 19.91 -15.48
N ALA A 69 -15.20 20.84 -15.32
CA ALA A 69 -14.95 22.05 -14.55
C ALA A 69 -14.63 21.67 -13.10
N ASP A 70 -13.59 22.27 -12.52
CA ASP A 70 -13.20 22.13 -11.11
C ASP A 70 -14.37 22.57 -10.20
N ILE A 71 -15.26 21.64 -9.90
CA ILE A 71 -16.35 21.85 -8.95
C ILE A 71 -15.79 21.55 -7.57
N PRO A 72 -15.78 22.50 -6.64
CA PRO A 72 -15.34 22.28 -5.27
C PRO A 72 -16.05 21.06 -4.65
N HIS A 73 -15.31 20.24 -3.90
CA HIS A 73 -15.77 18.96 -3.33
C HIS A 73 -17.10 19.01 -2.53
N GLY A 74 -17.66 20.16 -2.25
CA GLY A 74 -18.93 20.34 -1.55
C GLY A 74 -20.16 20.66 -2.41
N GLN A 75 -20.03 20.73 -3.76
CA GLN A 75 -21.12 21.14 -4.66
C GLN A 75 -21.53 20.07 -5.69
N ARG A 76 -21.03 18.83 -5.55
CA ARG A 76 -21.43 17.75 -6.45
C ARG A 76 -22.84 17.26 -6.07
N GLY A 77 -23.70 17.12 -7.09
CA GLY A 77 -25.07 16.57 -6.89
C GLY A 77 -25.07 15.14 -6.33
N PRO A 78 -26.23 14.61 -5.92
CA PRO A 78 -26.34 13.26 -5.40
C PRO A 78 -25.79 12.25 -6.41
N ARG A 79 -25.02 11.27 -5.94
CA ARG A 79 -24.39 10.23 -6.75
C ARG A 79 -24.87 8.86 -6.32
N THR A 80 -24.95 7.94 -7.26
CA THR A 80 -25.11 6.51 -6.98
C THR A 80 -23.84 5.76 -7.29
N PHE A 81 -23.60 4.66 -6.61
CA PHE A 81 -22.39 3.86 -6.69
C PHE A 81 -22.73 2.44 -7.12
N THR A 82 -21.97 1.90 -8.06
CA THR A 82 -22.13 0.53 -8.54
C THR A 82 -20.76 -0.15 -8.54
N ILE A 83 -20.68 -1.35 -7.97
CA ILE A 83 -19.47 -2.17 -8.09
C ILE A 83 -19.52 -2.89 -9.42
N GLU A 84 -18.51 -2.72 -10.24
CA GLU A 84 -18.35 -3.39 -11.53
C GLU A 84 -17.11 -4.26 -11.57
N ARG A 85 -17.06 -5.12 -12.57
CA ARG A 85 -15.94 -6.02 -12.84
C ARG A 85 -15.32 -5.77 -14.20
N ALA A 86 -14.00 -5.97 -14.29
CA ALA A 86 -13.28 -6.10 -15.54
C ALA A 86 -12.30 -7.28 -15.45
N LEU A 87 -12.07 -7.94 -16.58
CA LEU A 87 -11.11 -9.03 -16.71
C LEU A 87 -9.94 -8.56 -17.55
N ILE A 88 -8.74 -8.76 -17.04
CA ILE A 88 -7.48 -8.69 -17.76
C ILE A 88 -7.03 -10.13 -17.98
N PRO A 89 -7.17 -10.70 -19.20
CA PRO A 89 -6.84 -12.10 -19.42
C PRO A 89 -5.35 -12.42 -19.27
N ASN A 90 -4.50 -11.45 -19.63
CA ASN A 90 -3.05 -11.55 -19.53
C ASN A 90 -2.47 -10.19 -19.09
N LEU A 91 -1.87 -10.14 -17.92
CA LEU A 91 -1.31 -8.92 -17.37
C LEU A 91 -0.16 -8.35 -18.23
N MET A 92 0.64 -9.21 -18.84
CA MET A 92 1.76 -8.78 -19.68
C MET A 92 1.31 -8.00 -20.91
N GLU A 93 0.16 -8.37 -21.51
CA GLU A 93 -0.39 -7.64 -22.65
C GLU A 93 -1.02 -6.30 -22.25
N ALA A 94 -1.62 -6.24 -21.07
CA ALA A 94 -2.28 -5.03 -20.55
C ALA A 94 -1.31 -4.01 -19.91
N THR A 95 -0.03 -4.29 -19.86
CA THR A 95 1.00 -3.34 -19.37
C THR A 95 1.69 -2.60 -20.51
N GLU A 96 1.38 -2.91 -21.77
CA GLU A 96 1.90 -2.18 -22.91
C GLU A 96 1.27 -0.77 -22.96
N VAL A 97 2.11 0.24 -23.21
CA VAL A 97 1.64 1.62 -23.39
C VAL A 97 1.20 1.79 -24.84
N SER A 98 -0.05 2.20 -25.06
CA SER A 98 -0.56 2.48 -26.39
C SER A 98 -0.13 3.85 -26.91
N ASP A 99 -0.28 4.06 -28.23
CA ASP A 99 -0.04 5.36 -28.87
C ASP A 99 -1.05 6.45 -28.42
N ASP A 100 -2.17 6.08 -27.84
CA ASP A 100 -3.21 6.98 -27.33
C ASP A 100 -3.66 6.59 -25.93
N PRO A 101 -3.02 7.14 -24.89
CA PRO A 101 -3.34 6.82 -23.48
C PRO A 101 -4.73 7.33 -23.04
N SER A 102 -5.45 8.07 -23.88
CA SER A 102 -6.82 8.49 -23.59
C SER A 102 -7.87 7.41 -23.86
N LEU A 103 -7.48 6.35 -24.53
CA LEU A 103 -8.35 5.21 -24.82
C LEU A 103 -8.16 4.11 -23.73
N PRO A 104 -9.23 3.37 -23.41
CA PRO A 104 -9.09 2.22 -22.52
C PRO A 104 -8.21 1.15 -23.15
N ASP A 105 -7.44 0.44 -22.34
CA ASP A 105 -6.61 -0.66 -22.76
C ASP A 105 -7.46 -1.72 -23.52
N PRO A 106 -7.13 -2.05 -24.77
CA PRO A 106 -7.90 -2.99 -25.60
C PRO A 106 -7.91 -4.41 -25.05
N HIS A 107 -6.96 -4.77 -24.20
CA HIS A 107 -6.85 -6.09 -23.57
C HIS A 107 -7.71 -6.23 -22.32
N VAL A 108 -8.34 -5.15 -21.85
CA VAL A 108 -9.23 -5.15 -20.70
C VAL A 108 -10.68 -5.37 -21.12
N GLN A 109 -11.30 -6.39 -20.57
CA GLN A 109 -12.70 -6.74 -20.83
C GLN A 109 -13.59 -6.27 -19.67
N ARG A 110 -14.34 -5.19 -19.86
CA ARG A 110 -15.32 -4.74 -18.88
C ARG A 110 -16.51 -5.70 -18.85
N LEU A 111 -16.81 -6.29 -17.69
CA LEU A 111 -17.85 -7.30 -17.51
C LEU A 111 -19.17 -6.70 -17.01
N GLY A 112 -19.16 -5.44 -16.53
CA GLY A 112 -20.31 -4.73 -16.00
C GLY A 112 -20.53 -4.93 -14.49
N ALA A 113 -21.70 -4.53 -14.03
CA ALA A 113 -22.07 -4.53 -12.62
C ALA A 113 -22.20 -5.95 -12.06
N ILE A 114 -21.84 -6.12 -10.80
CA ILE A 114 -22.18 -7.32 -10.03
C ILE A 114 -23.63 -7.26 -9.56
N ASP A 115 -24.22 -8.44 -9.33
CA ASP A 115 -25.56 -8.56 -8.78
C ASP A 115 -25.47 -8.71 -7.26
N ILE A 116 -26.12 -7.83 -6.52
CA ILE A 116 -26.10 -7.82 -5.05
C ILE A 116 -27.48 -8.13 -4.52
N ASP A 117 -27.62 -9.25 -3.80
CA ASP A 117 -28.81 -9.57 -3.01
C ASP A 117 -28.63 -9.01 -1.58
N ASP A 118 -29.28 -7.91 -1.34
CA ASP A 118 -29.35 -7.20 -0.06
C ASP A 118 -30.70 -7.33 0.64
N SER A 119 -31.54 -8.26 0.19
CA SER A 119 -32.91 -8.45 0.66
C SER A 119 -33.01 -8.68 2.17
N SER A 120 -32.00 -9.34 2.77
CA SER A 120 -31.93 -9.60 4.21
C SER A 120 -31.28 -8.46 5.00
N HIS A 121 -30.35 -7.74 4.40
CA HIS A 121 -29.59 -6.64 5.00
C HIS A 121 -29.41 -5.55 3.95
N PRO A 122 -30.34 -4.61 3.85
CA PRO A 122 -30.25 -3.52 2.87
C PRO A 122 -28.97 -2.70 3.05
N VAL A 123 -28.30 -2.42 1.95
CA VAL A 123 -27.06 -1.64 1.89
C VAL A 123 -27.19 -0.53 0.87
N GLU A 124 -26.52 0.59 1.14
CA GLU A 124 -26.50 1.72 0.23
C GLU A 124 -25.07 2.08 -0.12
N ASN A 125 -24.84 2.52 -1.36
CA ASN A 125 -23.59 3.16 -1.79
C ASN A 125 -22.34 2.39 -1.35
N LEU A 126 -22.19 1.14 -1.83
CA LEU A 126 -21.04 0.31 -1.53
C LEU A 126 -19.79 0.87 -2.21
N VAL A 127 -18.72 1.08 -1.43
CA VAL A 127 -17.44 1.59 -1.91
C VAL A 127 -16.28 0.77 -1.33
N THR A 128 -15.11 0.93 -1.92
CA THR A 128 -13.85 0.29 -1.48
C THR A 128 -13.92 -1.23 -1.29
N PRO A 129 -14.46 -1.99 -2.27
CA PRO A 129 -14.53 -3.44 -2.14
C PRO A 129 -13.13 -4.05 -1.95
N SER A 130 -13.05 -5.07 -1.09
CA SER A 130 -11.90 -5.95 -0.92
C SER A 130 -12.37 -7.38 -1.12
N VAL A 131 -11.82 -8.07 -2.10
CA VAL A 131 -12.28 -9.41 -2.53
C VAL A 131 -11.15 -10.41 -2.39
N ILE A 132 -11.41 -11.51 -1.70
CA ILE A 132 -10.44 -12.61 -1.50
C ILE A 132 -11.11 -13.98 -1.64
N ARG A 133 -10.31 -15.01 -1.88
CA ARG A 133 -10.69 -16.39 -1.59
C ARG A 133 -10.75 -16.57 -0.08
N HIS A 134 -11.85 -17.12 0.41
CA HIS A 134 -12.01 -17.33 1.85
C HIS A 134 -12.89 -18.53 2.13
N GLU A 135 -12.32 -19.54 2.78
CA GLU A 135 -13.05 -20.71 3.22
C GLU A 135 -13.75 -20.42 4.56
N ASP A 136 -15.07 -20.53 4.55
CA ASP A 136 -15.89 -20.36 5.74
C ASP A 136 -16.70 -21.64 5.99
N PRO A 137 -16.50 -22.34 7.13
CA PRO A 137 -17.27 -23.54 7.45
C PRO A 137 -18.78 -23.30 7.55
N ALA A 138 -19.21 -22.07 7.83
CA ALA A 138 -20.61 -21.68 7.86
C ALA A 138 -21.22 -21.51 6.45
N HIS A 139 -20.36 -21.27 5.44
CA HIS A 139 -20.74 -21.01 4.06
C HIS A 139 -19.81 -21.76 3.07
N PRO A 140 -19.79 -23.11 3.09
CA PRO A 140 -18.79 -23.91 2.37
C PRO A 140 -18.88 -23.78 0.84
N ASP A 141 -20.07 -23.45 0.33
CA ASP A 141 -20.32 -23.30 -1.12
C ASP A 141 -20.03 -21.89 -1.64
N GLU A 142 -19.76 -20.93 -0.75
CA GLU A 142 -19.50 -19.53 -1.06
C GLU A 142 -18.01 -19.19 -0.82
N GLY A 143 -17.14 -19.66 -1.71
CA GLY A 143 -15.68 -19.58 -1.56
C GLY A 143 -15.07 -18.18 -1.77
N TRP A 144 -15.89 -17.14 -1.99
CA TRP A 144 -15.48 -15.76 -2.16
C TRP A 144 -16.06 -14.86 -1.09
N LEU A 145 -15.20 -14.04 -0.51
CA LEU A 145 -15.53 -13.02 0.47
C LEU A 145 -15.30 -11.64 -0.15
N MET A 146 -16.25 -10.74 0.05
CA MET A 146 -16.05 -9.32 -0.12
C MET A 146 -16.35 -8.60 1.19
N ILE A 147 -15.49 -7.68 1.58
CA ILE A 147 -15.84 -6.62 2.52
C ILE A 147 -15.87 -5.30 1.77
N ALA A 148 -16.80 -4.43 2.11
CA ALA A 148 -16.95 -3.10 1.51
C ALA A 148 -17.43 -2.11 2.57
N LEU A 149 -17.29 -0.82 2.31
CA LEU A 149 -17.99 0.20 3.08
C LEU A 149 -19.36 0.47 2.49
N SER A 150 -20.40 0.37 3.31
CA SER A 150 -21.72 0.92 3.03
C SER A 150 -21.80 2.34 3.59
N LEU A 151 -21.98 3.31 2.72
CA LEU A 151 -22.11 4.72 3.10
C LEU A 151 -23.58 4.98 3.49
N ILE A 152 -23.84 5.14 4.78
CA ILE A 152 -25.19 5.42 5.29
C ILE A 152 -25.57 6.87 5.00
N ASN A 153 -24.60 7.77 5.12
CA ASN A 153 -24.70 9.19 4.79
C ASN A 153 -23.29 9.76 4.59
N ASP A 154 -23.16 11.08 4.46
CA ASP A 154 -21.86 11.73 4.25
C ASP A 154 -20.89 11.57 5.44
N VAL A 155 -21.40 11.25 6.63
CA VAL A 155 -20.62 11.16 7.88
C VAL A 155 -20.42 9.71 8.31
N ASP A 156 -21.44 8.86 8.19
CA ASP A 156 -21.46 7.51 8.73
C ASP A 156 -21.22 6.47 7.64
N ALA A 157 -20.39 5.49 7.96
CA ALA A 157 -20.16 4.31 7.14
C ALA A 157 -19.96 3.07 8.02
N GLN A 158 -20.36 1.92 7.50
CA GLN A 158 -20.12 0.63 8.15
C GLN A 158 -19.46 -0.36 7.21
N ILE A 159 -18.60 -1.21 7.73
CA ILE A 159 -18.03 -2.32 6.97
C ILE A 159 -19.10 -3.40 6.88
N VAL A 160 -19.39 -3.89 5.68
CA VAL A 160 -20.34 -4.96 5.40
C VAL A 160 -19.65 -6.16 4.80
N VAL A 161 -20.20 -7.33 5.03
CA VAL A 161 -19.70 -8.62 4.58
C VAL A 161 -20.61 -9.18 3.51
N LEU A 162 -20.05 -9.59 2.38
CA LEU A 162 -20.76 -10.24 1.28
C LEU A 162 -20.05 -11.55 0.93
N ARG A 163 -20.84 -12.53 0.46
CA ARG A 163 -20.37 -13.83 0.00
C ARG A 163 -20.85 -14.13 -1.42
N SER A 164 -20.01 -14.89 -2.14
CA SER A 164 -20.30 -15.34 -3.50
C SER A 164 -19.69 -16.71 -3.79
N SER A 165 -20.35 -17.49 -4.64
CA SER A 165 -19.79 -18.71 -5.24
C SER A 165 -19.06 -18.46 -6.58
N ASP A 166 -19.40 -17.38 -7.28
CA ASP A 166 -19.01 -17.15 -8.68
C ASP A 166 -18.44 -15.74 -8.96
N ARG A 167 -18.39 -14.86 -7.96
CA ARG A 167 -17.94 -13.46 -8.05
C ARG A 167 -18.88 -12.52 -8.83
N GLN A 168 -19.94 -13.04 -9.44
CA GLN A 168 -20.97 -12.25 -10.11
C GLN A 168 -22.15 -11.97 -9.18
N HIS A 169 -22.65 -12.99 -8.49
CA HIS A 169 -23.80 -12.91 -7.62
C HIS A 169 -23.32 -12.88 -6.17
N TRP A 170 -23.60 -11.79 -5.48
CA TRP A 170 -23.16 -11.54 -4.11
C TRP A 170 -24.34 -11.42 -3.17
N ARG A 171 -24.30 -12.10 -2.04
CA ARG A 171 -25.29 -12.02 -0.98
C ARG A 171 -24.72 -11.23 0.20
N VAL A 172 -25.43 -10.21 0.66
CA VAL A 172 -25.08 -9.44 1.85
C VAL A 172 -25.40 -10.27 3.09
N LEU A 173 -24.40 -10.52 3.93
CA LEU A 173 -24.55 -11.19 5.22
C LEU A 173 -24.90 -10.21 6.34
N GLY A 174 -24.54 -8.95 6.20
CA GLY A 174 -24.78 -7.88 7.16
C GLY A 174 -23.53 -7.07 7.49
N PRO A 175 -23.66 -6.17 8.47
CA PRO A 175 -22.51 -5.45 9.02
C PRO A 175 -21.48 -6.42 9.59
N LEU A 176 -20.18 -6.06 9.45
CA LEU A 176 -19.10 -6.80 10.11
C LEU A 176 -19.23 -6.62 11.63
N GLU A 177 -19.47 -7.72 12.32
CA GLU A 177 -19.65 -7.75 13.77
C GLU A 177 -18.28 -7.88 14.45
N LEU A 178 -17.77 -6.76 14.96
CA LEU A 178 -16.54 -6.70 15.72
C LEU A 178 -16.87 -6.52 17.21
N PRO A 179 -16.35 -7.40 18.08
CA PRO A 179 -16.54 -7.26 19.52
C PRO A 179 -15.76 -6.05 20.07
N ALA A 180 -16.10 -5.58 21.27
CA ALA A 180 -15.43 -4.45 21.91
C ALA A 180 -13.91 -4.68 22.09
N GLU A 181 -13.49 -5.93 22.21
CA GLU A 181 -12.08 -6.36 22.31
C GLU A 181 -11.28 -6.04 21.04
N ALA A 182 -11.94 -5.80 19.92
CA ALA A 182 -11.27 -5.32 18.70
C ALA A 182 -10.61 -3.95 18.91
N ALA A 183 -11.09 -3.19 19.89
CA ALA A 183 -10.57 -1.87 20.26
C ALA A 183 -10.44 -0.89 19.07
N LEU A 184 -11.37 -0.97 18.11
CA LEU A 184 -11.40 -0.03 16.99
C LEU A 184 -11.61 1.39 17.48
N ARG A 185 -11.10 2.34 16.71
CA ARG A 185 -11.38 3.77 16.93
C ARG A 185 -12.87 4.05 16.69
N PRO A 186 -13.46 5.00 17.41
CA PRO A 186 -14.89 5.32 17.27
C PRO A 186 -15.20 6.09 15.97
N ASP A 187 -14.17 6.53 15.28
CA ASP A 187 -14.29 7.36 14.09
C ASP A 187 -14.72 6.53 12.87
N ARG A 188 -15.16 7.21 11.81
CA ARG A 188 -15.55 6.59 10.55
C ARG A 188 -14.37 5.83 9.94
N PRO A 189 -14.52 4.53 9.65
CA PRO A 189 -13.46 3.76 8.99
C PRO A 189 -13.33 4.14 7.51
N PHE A 190 -12.11 3.99 6.98
CA PHE A 190 -11.80 4.12 5.56
C PHE A 190 -11.15 2.85 5.03
N ALA A 191 -11.26 2.64 3.74
CA ALA A 191 -10.49 1.70 2.94
C ALA A 191 -10.25 0.33 3.61
N PRO A 192 -11.29 -0.36 4.12
CA PRO A 192 -11.12 -1.67 4.74
C PRO A 192 -10.53 -2.66 3.72
N ARG A 193 -9.63 -3.52 4.19
CA ARG A 193 -9.06 -4.63 3.43
C ARG A 193 -8.99 -5.85 4.32
N ILE A 194 -9.13 -7.02 3.73
CA ILE A 194 -8.97 -8.28 4.44
C ILE A 194 -8.07 -9.21 3.65
N VAL A 195 -7.24 -9.97 4.35
CA VAL A 195 -6.40 -11.03 3.80
C VAL A 195 -6.35 -12.19 4.77
N SER A 196 -6.26 -13.41 4.26
CA SER A 196 -6.07 -14.59 5.10
C SER A 196 -4.61 -15.03 5.08
N MET A 197 -3.99 -15.10 6.25
CA MET A 197 -2.58 -15.44 6.43
C MET A 197 -2.43 -16.65 7.34
N VAL A 198 -1.30 -17.37 7.22
CA VAL A 198 -0.91 -18.39 8.16
C VAL A 198 0.00 -17.75 9.22
N ASP A 199 -0.38 -17.87 10.48
CA ASP A 199 0.45 -17.46 11.59
C ASP A 199 1.61 -18.47 11.77
N ALA A 200 2.85 -17.97 11.68
CA ALA A 200 4.03 -18.82 11.66
C ALA A 200 4.26 -19.56 12.98
N ASP A 201 3.88 -18.95 14.11
CA ASP A 201 4.01 -19.59 15.42
C ASP A 201 3.00 -20.71 15.64
N SER A 202 1.73 -20.43 15.37
CA SER A 202 0.63 -21.35 15.64
C SER A 202 0.29 -22.28 14.47
N SER A 203 0.81 -21.99 13.27
CA SER A 203 0.40 -22.61 12.00
C SER A 203 -1.10 -22.49 11.71
N ALA A 204 -1.79 -21.63 12.42
CA ALA A 204 -3.22 -21.40 12.26
C ALA A 204 -3.49 -20.36 11.17
N ARG A 205 -4.52 -20.60 10.33
CA ARG A 205 -5.00 -19.58 9.42
C ARG A 205 -5.73 -18.50 10.20
N ARG A 206 -5.42 -17.25 9.90
CA ARG A 206 -6.00 -16.05 10.50
C ARG A 206 -6.43 -15.09 9.40
N ASP A 207 -7.46 -14.33 9.70
CA ASP A 207 -7.89 -13.19 8.88
C ASP A 207 -7.32 -11.92 9.49
N VAL A 208 -6.70 -11.11 8.64
CA VAL A 208 -6.15 -9.81 9.01
C VAL A 208 -6.99 -8.74 8.33
N LEU A 209 -7.68 -7.96 9.15
CA LEU A 209 -8.50 -6.83 8.71
C LEU A 209 -7.70 -5.55 8.85
N PHE A 210 -7.39 -4.88 7.75
CA PHE A 210 -6.80 -3.56 7.72
C PHE A 210 -7.89 -2.50 7.66
N VAL A 211 -7.73 -1.44 8.44
CA VAL A 211 -8.66 -0.31 8.50
C VAL A 211 -7.88 0.97 8.72
N THR A 212 -8.31 2.05 8.07
CA THR A 212 -7.78 3.40 8.27
C THR A 212 -8.83 4.27 8.96
N PHE A 213 -8.40 5.15 9.84
CA PHE A 213 -9.24 6.11 10.57
C PHE A 213 -8.67 7.52 10.44
N PRO A 214 -9.48 8.57 10.65
CA PRO A 214 -8.95 9.91 10.84
C PRO A 214 -7.98 9.94 12.02
N GLY A 215 -6.90 10.69 11.87
CA GLY A 215 -5.95 10.91 12.95
C GLY A 215 -6.42 11.93 13.98
N GLY A 216 -5.90 11.81 15.18
CA GLY A 216 -6.12 12.75 16.28
C GLY A 216 -4.99 13.77 16.42
N ALA A 217 -5.07 14.58 17.45
CA ALA A 217 -4.02 15.55 17.77
C ALA A 217 -2.68 14.84 18.06
N GLY A 218 -1.65 15.20 17.32
CA GLY A 218 -0.31 14.61 17.45
C GLY A 218 -0.11 13.30 16.66
N GLU A 219 -1.10 12.87 15.89
CA GLU A 219 -1.03 11.75 14.94
C GLU A 219 -0.93 12.28 13.49
N SER A 220 -0.76 11.37 12.55
CA SER A 220 -0.95 11.64 11.11
C SER A 220 -2.40 12.01 10.83
N ASP A 221 -2.67 12.64 9.69
CA ASP A 221 -4.05 12.99 9.27
C ASP A 221 -4.96 11.75 9.18
N GLU A 222 -4.39 10.61 8.85
CA GLU A 222 -5.04 9.30 8.87
C GLU A 222 -4.14 8.29 9.58
N VAL A 223 -4.74 7.38 10.36
CA VAL A 223 -4.05 6.31 11.06
C VAL A 223 -4.50 4.97 10.50
N ALA A 224 -3.60 4.23 9.91
CA ALA A 224 -3.83 2.87 9.42
C ALA A 224 -3.42 1.83 10.47
N GLY A 225 -4.20 0.77 10.58
CA GLY A 225 -3.90 -0.34 11.48
C GLY A 225 -4.59 -1.62 11.03
N TYR A 226 -4.41 -2.66 11.82
CA TYR A 226 -4.95 -3.99 11.56
C TYR A 226 -5.53 -4.63 12.82
N VAL A 227 -6.44 -5.58 12.60
CA VAL A 227 -7.00 -6.49 13.62
C VAL A 227 -6.79 -7.90 13.13
N VAL A 228 -6.31 -8.82 13.98
CA VAL A 228 -6.16 -10.23 13.64
C VAL A 228 -7.25 -11.07 14.29
N GLY A 229 -7.78 -12.03 13.57
CA GLY A 229 -8.81 -12.91 14.09
C GLY A 229 -9.24 -13.99 13.11
N ASN A 230 -10.50 -14.37 13.22
CA ASN A 230 -11.14 -15.26 12.25
C ASN A 230 -12.55 -14.76 11.95
N LEU A 231 -12.87 -14.61 10.67
CA LEU A 231 -14.19 -14.25 10.17
C LEU A 231 -15.01 -15.51 9.87
N SER A 232 -16.22 -15.59 10.42
CA SER A 232 -17.19 -16.61 10.06
C SER A 232 -18.59 -15.98 9.97
N GLY A 233 -19.22 -16.09 8.79
CA GLY A 233 -20.38 -15.29 8.47
C GLY A 233 -20.02 -13.79 8.47
N SER A 234 -20.73 -12.99 9.28
CA SER A 234 -20.42 -11.58 9.56
C SER A 234 -19.66 -11.36 10.87
N ALA A 235 -19.47 -12.40 11.69
CA ALA A 235 -18.84 -12.30 13.00
C ALA A 235 -17.32 -12.46 12.93
N PHE A 236 -16.58 -11.49 13.46
CA PHE A 236 -15.11 -11.51 13.52
C PHE A 236 -14.65 -11.82 14.96
N LYS A 237 -14.08 -13.00 15.14
CA LYS A 237 -13.50 -13.40 16.43
C LYS A 237 -12.08 -12.87 16.54
N VAL A 238 -11.87 -11.85 17.34
CA VAL A 238 -10.57 -11.17 17.52
C VAL A 238 -9.57 -12.02 18.30
N THR A 239 -8.33 -12.04 17.85
CA THR A 239 -7.16 -12.58 18.59
C THR A 239 -6.15 -11.48 18.91
N THR A 240 -5.94 -10.50 18.00
CA THR A 240 -5.13 -9.32 18.25
C THR A 240 -6.01 -8.09 18.00
N PRO A 241 -6.13 -7.18 18.99
CA PRO A 241 -6.90 -5.96 18.83
C PRO A 241 -6.29 -5.01 17.81
N PHE A 242 -6.98 -3.89 17.52
CA PHE A 242 -6.47 -2.88 16.61
C PHE A 242 -5.07 -2.42 17.00
N THR A 243 -4.15 -2.63 16.09
CA THR A 243 -2.73 -2.30 16.21
C THR A 243 -2.35 -1.39 15.06
N VAL A 244 -1.68 -0.28 15.35
CA VAL A 244 -1.18 0.65 14.33
C VAL A 244 -0.15 -0.08 13.48
N ILE A 245 -0.25 0.07 12.16
CA ILE A 245 0.64 -0.63 11.23
C ILE A 245 1.88 0.18 10.87
N ASP A 246 1.81 1.51 10.97
CA ASP A 246 2.92 2.41 10.68
C ASP A 246 2.80 3.66 11.58
N PHE A 247 3.86 3.98 12.28
CA PHE A 247 3.91 5.07 13.25
C PHE A 247 4.47 6.38 12.68
N GLY A 248 4.81 6.40 11.40
CA GLY A 248 5.36 7.56 10.72
C GLY A 248 4.36 8.69 10.53
N HIS A 249 4.73 9.66 9.72
CA HIS A 249 3.91 10.85 9.50
C HIS A 249 2.83 10.65 8.44
N ASP A 250 3.08 9.80 7.43
CA ASP A 250 2.35 9.94 6.17
C ASP A 250 1.83 8.63 5.56
N PHE A 251 2.01 7.48 6.22
CA PHE A 251 1.52 6.19 5.71
C PHE A 251 0.02 6.04 5.95
N THR A 252 -0.74 5.73 4.89
CA THR A 252 -2.18 5.55 4.99
C THR A 252 -2.72 4.54 3.98
N ARG A 253 -3.96 4.10 4.18
CA ARG A 253 -4.80 3.32 3.26
C ARG A 253 -4.08 2.12 2.64
N PRO A 254 -3.56 1.18 3.46
CA PRO A 254 -2.84 0.03 2.95
C PRO A 254 -3.65 -0.76 1.92
N ARG A 255 -2.96 -1.20 0.87
CA ARG A 255 -3.48 -2.10 -0.17
C ARG A 255 -2.68 -3.38 -0.12
N VAL A 256 -3.35 -4.50 0.04
CA VAL A 256 -2.71 -5.82 0.07
C VAL A 256 -3.09 -6.59 -1.17
N ILE A 257 -2.10 -7.11 -1.85
CA ILE A 257 -2.26 -8.06 -2.94
C ILE A 257 -2.09 -9.45 -2.34
N ASP A 258 -3.18 -10.21 -2.34
CA ASP A 258 -3.18 -11.59 -1.85
C ASP A 258 -2.64 -12.52 -2.94
N TYR A 259 -1.34 -12.72 -2.90
CA TYR A 259 -0.61 -13.66 -3.75
C TYR A 259 0.05 -14.73 -2.84
N HIS A 260 1.01 -15.50 -3.30
CA HIS A 260 1.67 -16.54 -2.48
C HIS A 260 2.21 -16.02 -1.15
N THR A 261 2.81 -14.83 -1.18
CA THR A 261 3.16 -14.04 -0.01
C THR A 261 2.44 -12.71 -0.15
N PRO A 262 1.61 -12.29 0.81
CA PRO A 262 0.91 -11.02 0.72
C PRO A 262 1.88 -9.85 0.60
N VAL A 263 1.65 -8.99 -0.37
CA VAL A 263 2.43 -7.76 -0.60
C VAL A 263 1.55 -6.56 -0.31
N MET A 264 2.03 -5.68 0.53
CA MET A 264 1.33 -4.45 0.91
C MET A 264 2.02 -3.23 0.31
N PHE A 265 1.20 -2.29 -0.13
CA PHE A 265 1.58 -0.91 -0.43
C PHE A 265 0.72 0.04 0.39
N GLY A 266 1.32 1.11 0.89
CA GLY A 266 0.59 2.23 1.48
C GLY A 266 0.61 3.44 0.54
N LEU A 267 -0.36 4.32 0.71
CA LEU A 267 -0.29 5.66 0.17
C LEU A 267 0.55 6.51 1.13
N VAL A 268 1.57 7.17 0.61
CA VAL A 268 2.37 8.14 1.37
C VAL A 268 1.89 9.53 1.01
N GLY A 269 1.33 10.24 2.00
CA GLY A 269 0.77 11.57 1.84
C GLY A 269 1.86 12.63 1.74
N ALA A 270 2.49 12.76 0.58
CA ALA A 270 3.50 13.78 0.34
C ALA A 270 2.85 15.08 -0.14
N HIS A 271 3.44 16.22 0.24
CA HIS A 271 3.07 17.51 -0.33
C HIS A 271 3.39 17.53 -1.84
N PRO A 272 2.63 18.30 -2.64
CA PRO A 272 2.97 18.47 -4.04
C PRO A 272 4.42 18.89 -4.22
N SER A 273 5.09 18.36 -5.23
CA SER A 273 6.41 18.82 -5.64
C SER A 273 6.39 20.34 -5.92
N LEU A 274 7.54 21.00 -5.82
CA LEU A 274 7.62 22.45 -6.04
C LEU A 274 7.13 22.89 -7.43
N ASP A 275 7.27 22.03 -8.41
CA ASP A 275 6.77 22.22 -9.78
C ASP A 275 5.30 21.81 -9.95
N GLY A 276 4.67 21.24 -8.91
CA GLY A 276 3.28 20.78 -8.92
C GLY A 276 3.00 19.56 -9.78
N GLN A 277 4.04 18.81 -10.20
CA GLN A 277 3.89 17.68 -11.11
C GLN A 277 3.35 16.43 -10.42
N TRP A 278 3.58 16.27 -9.11
CA TRP A 278 3.10 15.13 -8.35
C TRP A 278 2.73 15.51 -6.91
N ALA A 279 1.83 14.75 -6.34
CA ALA A 279 1.47 14.75 -4.92
C ALA A 279 1.09 13.33 -4.53
N ASN A 280 1.53 12.87 -3.37
CA ASN A 280 1.45 11.51 -2.88
C ASN A 280 2.34 10.52 -3.65
N CYS A 281 2.76 9.47 -2.98
CA CYS A 281 3.57 8.38 -3.51
C CYS A 281 3.02 7.05 -3.05
N LEU A 282 3.48 5.96 -3.65
CA LEU A 282 3.36 4.63 -3.05
C LEU A 282 4.54 4.40 -2.11
N SER A 283 4.31 3.67 -1.02
CA SER A 283 5.40 3.14 -0.21
C SER A 283 6.18 2.08 -0.99
N ALA A 284 7.36 1.71 -0.52
CA ALA A 284 8.01 0.49 -0.96
C ALA A 284 7.08 -0.73 -0.80
N PRO A 285 7.19 -1.75 -1.66
CA PRO A 285 6.47 -3.01 -1.49
C PRO A 285 6.92 -3.70 -0.20
N ARG A 286 5.96 -4.07 0.64
CA ARG A 286 6.20 -4.73 1.92
C ARG A 286 5.64 -6.15 1.90
N TYR A 287 6.50 -7.14 2.00
CA TYR A 287 6.08 -8.50 2.24
C TYR A 287 5.58 -8.64 3.67
N LEU A 288 4.39 -9.22 3.82
CA LEU A 288 3.77 -9.40 5.12
C LEU A 288 3.96 -10.81 5.62
N SER A 289 4.34 -10.95 6.88
CA SER A 289 4.27 -12.20 7.62
C SER A 289 3.53 -12.00 8.94
N LEU A 290 2.86 -13.04 9.40
CA LEU A 290 2.14 -13.04 10.67
C LEU A 290 2.83 -14.01 11.61
N VAL A 291 3.27 -13.53 12.78
CA VAL A 291 3.98 -14.32 13.79
C VAL A 291 3.38 -14.02 15.16
N GLY A 292 2.81 -15.03 15.80
CA GLY A 292 2.19 -14.88 17.13
C GLY A 292 1.02 -13.88 17.16
N GLY A 293 0.35 -13.69 16.02
CA GLY A 293 -0.72 -12.71 15.88
C GLY A 293 -0.25 -11.27 15.61
N GLU A 294 1.04 -11.05 15.39
CA GLU A 294 1.62 -9.75 15.03
C GLU A 294 2.10 -9.72 13.59
N LEU A 295 1.91 -8.58 12.90
CA LEU A 295 2.36 -8.36 11.53
C LEU A 295 3.81 -7.87 11.52
N TYR A 296 4.61 -8.51 10.68
CA TYR A 296 5.95 -8.08 10.30
C TYR A 296 5.96 -7.64 8.84
N GLN A 297 6.72 -6.60 8.56
CA GLN A 297 6.80 -5.96 7.25
C GLN A 297 8.26 -5.96 6.77
N ASP A 298 8.51 -6.55 5.60
CA ASP A 298 9.87 -6.69 5.07
C ASP A 298 9.95 -6.14 3.64
N VAL A 299 11.03 -5.46 3.33
CA VAL A 299 11.36 -4.95 2.00
C VAL A 299 12.33 -5.87 1.26
N VAL A 300 12.03 -7.17 1.29
CA VAL A 300 12.88 -8.21 0.66
C VAL A 300 13.18 -7.85 -0.80
N GLY A 301 14.46 -8.00 -1.19
CA GLY A 301 14.92 -7.66 -2.53
C GLY A 301 15.21 -6.18 -2.76
N ALA A 302 14.92 -5.31 -1.78
CA ALA A 302 15.13 -3.87 -1.91
C ALA A 302 16.58 -3.48 -2.28
N PRO A 303 17.66 -4.06 -1.71
CA PRO A 303 19.02 -3.72 -2.12
C PRO A 303 19.29 -3.95 -3.60
N THR A 304 18.83 -5.07 -4.15
CA THR A 304 18.97 -5.37 -5.58
C THR A 304 18.12 -4.44 -6.43
N ALA A 305 16.87 -4.17 -6.00
CA ALA A 305 15.97 -3.27 -6.69
C ALA A 305 16.51 -1.83 -6.73
N VAL A 306 17.04 -1.32 -5.64
CA VAL A 306 17.69 0.00 -5.58
C VAL A 306 18.83 0.10 -6.61
N ARG A 307 19.67 -0.90 -6.71
CA ARG A 307 20.76 -0.94 -7.67
C ARG A 307 20.30 -1.01 -9.13
N THR A 308 19.24 -1.77 -9.39
CA THR A 308 18.79 -2.09 -10.74
C THR A 308 17.89 -1.02 -11.33
N PHE A 309 16.93 -0.52 -10.53
CA PHE A 309 15.84 0.31 -11.03
C PHE A 309 15.91 1.77 -10.61
N SER A 310 16.72 2.12 -9.59
CA SER A 310 16.80 3.50 -9.12
C SER A 310 18.13 4.16 -9.45
N ASP A 311 18.10 5.48 -9.66
CA ASP A 311 19.30 6.31 -9.74
C ASP A 311 19.66 6.92 -8.39
N TYR A 312 18.68 7.20 -7.52
CA TYR A 312 18.85 8.01 -6.31
C TYR A 312 18.36 7.35 -5.03
N ALA A 313 17.64 6.23 -5.11
CA ALA A 313 17.21 5.53 -3.90
C ALA A 313 18.42 5.00 -3.11
N PHE A 314 18.20 4.85 -1.82
CA PHE A 314 19.22 4.45 -0.87
C PHE A 314 18.63 3.52 0.17
N ILE A 315 19.34 2.47 0.53
CA ILE A 315 18.98 1.58 1.64
C ILE A 315 20.19 1.35 2.54
N TRP A 316 19.99 1.51 3.83
CA TRP A 316 20.92 1.15 4.87
C TRP A 316 20.25 0.20 5.86
N SER A 317 20.90 -0.89 6.19
CA SER A 317 20.41 -1.87 7.15
C SER A 317 21.51 -2.22 8.13
N ALA A 318 21.16 -2.37 9.40
CA ALA A 318 22.10 -2.72 10.44
C ALA A 318 21.49 -3.63 11.52
N GLN A 319 22.36 -4.43 12.12
CA GLN A 319 22.12 -5.06 13.41
C GLN A 319 22.76 -4.20 14.49
N LEU A 320 22.02 -3.91 15.52
CA LEU A 320 22.38 -2.94 16.56
C LEU A 320 22.49 -3.60 17.93
N ASP A 321 23.10 -2.89 18.85
CA ASP A 321 23.05 -3.12 20.31
C ASP A 321 22.96 -1.73 20.94
N ALA A 322 21.75 -1.29 21.26
CA ALA A 322 21.51 0.08 21.74
C ALA A 322 21.91 0.25 23.22
N GLN A 323 21.81 -0.78 24.03
CA GLN A 323 22.08 -0.74 25.49
C GLN A 323 21.35 0.45 26.16
N GLN A 324 22.12 1.46 26.64
CA GLN A 324 21.61 2.71 27.23
C GLN A 324 21.87 3.93 26.34
N GLY A 325 22.29 3.70 25.09
CA GLY A 325 22.60 4.76 24.14
C GLY A 325 21.60 4.86 23.02
N SER A 326 22.01 5.52 21.94
CA SER A 326 21.26 5.62 20.69
C SER A 326 22.14 5.34 19.48
N VAL A 327 21.50 4.90 18.40
CA VAL A 327 22.07 4.96 17.04
C VAL A 327 21.24 5.97 16.26
N ASP A 328 21.89 7.03 15.82
CA ASP A 328 21.27 8.10 15.08
C ASP A 328 21.73 8.06 13.62
N VAL A 329 20.77 8.15 12.69
CA VAL A 329 20.99 8.19 11.24
C VAL A 329 20.48 9.54 10.75
N ASP A 330 21.41 10.43 10.42
CA ASP A 330 21.10 11.73 9.82
C ASP A 330 21.05 11.60 8.30
N VAL A 331 19.94 11.99 7.72
CA VAL A 331 19.75 12.06 6.26
C VAL A 331 20.10 13.46 5.79
N THR A 332 21.04 13.58 4.86
CA THR A 332 21.52 14.85 4.34
C THR A 332 21.13 15.06 2.88
N ASP A 333 20.90 16.31 2.51
CA ASP A 333 20.72 16.74 1.14
C ASP A 333 22.04 17.07 0.43
N ASP A 334 21.98 17.44 -0.84
CA ASP A 334 23.13 17.80 -1.69
C ASP A 334 23.86 19.07 -1.22
N SER A 335 23.25 19.89 -0.35
CA SER A 335 23.90 21.01 0.33
C SER A 335 24.63 20.60 1.62
N GLY A 336 24.50 19.35 2.07
CA GLY A 336 25.00 18.84 3.33
C GLY A 336 24.11 19.21 4.54
N GLN A 337 22.88 19.66 4.31
CA GLN A 337 21.94 19.96 5.38
C GLN A 337 21.24 18.67 5.84
N VAL A 338 21.14 18.47 7.15
CA VAL A 338 20.35 17.37 7.72
C VAL A 338 18.86 17.69 7.51
N ILE A 339 18.14 16.85 6.78
CA ILE A 339 16.72 17.01 6.46
C ILE A 339 15.82 16.08 7.27
N ALA A 340 16.35 14.96 7.75
CA ALA A 340 15.69 14.09 8.71
C ALA A 340 16.71 13.40 9.60
N THR A 341 16.31 13.01 10.79
CA THR A 341 17.10 12.18 11.72
C THR A 341 16.25 11.02 12.19
N ILE A 342 16.77 9.82 12.02
CA ILE A 342 16.20 8.59 12.60
C ILE A 342 17.01 8.26 13.84
N SER A 343 16.35 8.06 14.99
CA SER A 343 17.01 7.69 16.24
C SER A 343 16.46 6.38 16.78
N TYR A 344 17.35 5.42 17.00
CA TYR A 344 17.04 4.11 17.55
C TYR A 344 17.64 4.00 18.95
N THR A 345 16.81 3.69 19.94
CA THR A 345 17.20 3.43 21.33
C THR A 345 16.75 2.02 21.74
N ASN A 346 17.00 1.59 22.96
CA ASN A 346 16.53 0.29 23.43
C ASN A 346 14.99 0.19 23.53
N ASP A 347 14.29 1.32 23.67
CA ASP A 347 12.85 1.32 23.95
C ASP A 347 12.01 1.88 22.79
N ALA A 348 12.63 2.60 21.86
CA ALA A 348 11.90 3.31 20.83
C ALA A 348 12.74 3.62 19.59
N VAL A 349 12.05 3.72 18.47
CA VAL A 349 12.59 4.30 17.24
C VAL A 349 11.79 5.56 16.88
N SER A 350 12.47 6.58 16.38
CA SER A 350 11.83 7.84 16.01
C SER A 350 12.35 8.40 14.70
N VAL A 351 11.50 9.18 14.02
CA VAL A 351 11.83 9.96 12.82
C VAL A 351 11.50 11.42 13.09
N THR A 352 12.52 12.27 13.05
CA THR A 352 12.41 13.72 13.17
C THR A 352 12.63 14.35 11.80
N ARG A 353 11.67 15.12 11.31
CA ARG A 353 11.80 15.91 10.07
C ARG A 353 12.28 17.32 10.39
N LEU A 354 13.16 17.85 9.55
CA LEU A 354 13.71 19.19 9.73
C LEU A 354 12.59 20.24 9.89
N GLY A 355 12.61 20.93 11.03
CA GLY A 355 11.72 22.06 11.31
C GLY A 355 10.24 21.71 11.46
N VAL A 356 9.88 20.42 11.54
CA VAL A 356 8.50 19.96 11.64
C VAL A 356 8.25 19.29 13.00
N ASP A 357 8.14 17.98 13.03
CA ASP A 357 7.79 17.21 14.22
C ASP A 357 8.54 15.87 14.26
N THR A 358 8.44 15.22 15.42
CA THR A 358 9.01 13.88 15.64
C THR A 358 7.88 12.88 15.80
N ARG A 359 7.97 11.77 15.09
CA ARG A 359 7.15 10.58 15.32
C ARG A 359 7.98 9.53 16.01
N THR A 360 7.39 8.88 17.00
CA THR A 360 8.08 7.88 17.82
C THR A 360 7.20 6.64 17.95
N ALA A 361 7.81 5.49 17.75
CA ALA A 361 7.20 4.19 17.94
C ALA A 361 7.91 3.45 19.09
N PRO A 362 7.18 2.81 20.00
CA PRO A 362 7.79 1.90 20.96
C PRO A 362 8.32 0.68 20.24
N LEU A 363 9.52 0.24 20.57
CA LEU A 363 10.06 -1.03 20.14
C LEU A 363 9.40 -2.18 20.91
N LYS A 364 9.44 -3.36 20.33
CA LYS A 364 8.94 -4.59 20.98
C LYS A 364 10.10 -5.32 21.61
N ASP A 365 9.82 -6.11 22.64
CA ASP A 365 10.77 -7.08 23.21
C ASP A 365 10.95 -8.22 22.18
N ALA A 366 11.64 -7.91 21.07
CA ALA A 366 11.93 -8.87 20.01
C ALA A 366 13.39 -9.31 20.08
N ASP A 367 13.69 -10.52 19.59
CA ASP A 367 15.05 -11.08 19.55
C ASP A 367 15.96 -10.39 18.50
N SER A 368 15.51 -9.34 17.83
CA SER A 368 16.18 -8.76 16.68
C SER A 368 16.27 -7.24 16.78
N ASP A 369 17.38 -6.74 17.29
CA ASP A 369 17.72 -5.31 17.27
C ASP A 369 18.20 -4.91 15.88
N THR A 370 17.28 -4.80 14.92
CA THR A 370 17.59 -4.41 13.54
C THR A 370 16.97 -3.09 13.17
N LEU A 371 17.64 -2.34 12.32
CA LEU A 371 17.15 -1.09 11.75
C LEU A 371 17.44 -1.06 10.26
N THR A 372 16.41 -0.87 9.45
CA THR A 372 16.53 -0.60 8.02
C THR A 372 15.96 0.78 7.72
N VAL A 373 16.70 1.61 7.02
CA VAL A 373 16.28 2.91 6.51
C VAL A 373 16.29 2.83 4.99
N PHE A 374 15.12 3.01 4.39
CA PHE A 374 14.93 3.04 2.94
C PHE A 374 14.51 4.46 2.54
N LEU A 375 15.24 5.04 1.61
CA LEU A 375 15.04 6.40 1.11
C LEU A 375 14.82 6.35 -0.40
N ASP A 376 13.71 6.91 -0.88
CA ASP A 376 13.44 7.02 -2.31
C ASP A 376 12.72 8.34 -2.62
N GLY A 377 13.42 9.25 -3.29
CA GLY A 377 12.91 10.61 -3.52
C GLY A 377 12.51 11.28 -2.20
N PRO A 378 11.25 11.71 -2.05
CA PRO A 378 10.78 12.38 -0.83
C PRO A 378 10.38 11.39 0.28
N VAL A 379 10.49 10.08 0.07
CA VAL A 379 9.99 9.08 1.01
C VAL A 379 11.13 8.50 1.85
N CYS A 380 10.93 8.52 3.17
CA CYS A 380 11.77 7.84 4.15
C CYS A 380 10.93 6.76 4.82
N GLU A 381 11.32 5.51 4.69
CA GLU A 381 10.69 4.37 5.35
C GLU A 381 11.69 3.70 6.29
N VAL A 382 11.27 3.53 7.54
CA VAL A 382 12.08 2.94 8.61
C VAL A 382 11.42 1.65 9.06
N PHE A 383 12.21 0.58 9.14
CA PHE A 383 11.79 -0.74 9.60
C PHE A 383 12.70 -1.15 10.77
N ALA A 384 12.13 -1.32 11.92
CA ALA A 384 12.83 -1.72 13.14
C ALA A 384 12.34 -3.09 13.62
N ASP A 385 13.16 -3.79 14.38
CA ASP A 385 12.88 -5.09 14.98
C ASP A 385 12.37 -6.13 13.97
N GLY A 386 13.12 -6.31 12.89
CA GLY A 386 12.74 -7.24 11.82
C GLY A 386 11.46 -6.85 11.08
N GLY A 387 11.06 -5.58 11.13
CA GLY A 387 9.85 -5.07 10.51
C GLY A 387 8.59 -5.16 11.38
N ALA A 388 8.72 -5.48 12.66
CA ALA A 388 7.62 -5.42 13.63
C ALA A 388 7.15 -3.97 13.87
N VAL A 389 8.05 -3.00 13.71
CA VAL A 389 7.78 -1.57 13.89
C VAL A 389 8.23 -0.81 12.65
N THR A 390 7.33 -0.01 12.09
CA THR A 390 7.62 0.79 10.88
C THR A 390 7.20 2.23 11.05
N LEU A 391 7.97 3.14 10.42
CA LEU A 391 7.65 4.56 10.35
C LEU A 391 7.90 5.06 8.92
N THR A 392 6.87 5.56 8.27
CA THR A 392 6.95 6.14 6.93
C THR A 392 6.71 7.64 6.99
N SER A 393 7.60 8.39 6.39
CA SER A 393 7.55 9.86 6.42
C SER A 393 7.90 10.45 5.06
N ALA A 394 7.08 11.36 4.58
CA ALA A 394 7.47 12.23 3.48
C ALA A 394 8.44 13.29 4.00
N ILE A 395 9.63 13.32 3.46
CA ILE A 395 10.64 14.34 3.77
C ILE A 395 10.41 15.51 2.83
N PRO A 396 10.29 16.76 3.33
CA PRO A 396 10.21 17.93 2.49
C PRO A 396 11.54 18.14 1.76
N ALA A 397 11.71 17.48 0.64
CA ALA A 397 12.94 17.59 -0.15
C ALA A 397 12.82 18.79 -1.09
N HIS A 398 13.50 19.88 -0.77
CA HIS A 398 13.82 20.97 -1.71
C HIS A 398 15.10 20.64 -2.51
N SER A 399 15.78 19.57 -2.16
CA SER A 399 17.03 19.08 -2.71
C SER A 399 17.04 17.56 -2.64
N GLN A 400 17.90 16.97 -3.43
CA GLN A 400 18.03 15.52 -3.54
C GLN A 400 18.74 14.95 -2.30
N ILE A 401 18.27 13.82 -1.79
CA ILE A 401 19.00 13.07 -0.75
C ILE A 401 20.36 12.67 -1.34
N SER A 402 21.43 12.99 -0.60
CA SER A 402 22.81 12.74 -1.07
C SER A 402 23.52 11.67 -0.26
N ASP A 403 23.32 11.62 1.06
CA ASP A 403 24.06 10.72 1.95
C ASP A 403 23.35 10.54 3.29
N ILE A 404 23.85 9.61 4.08
CA ILE A 404 23.51 9.44 5.49
C ILE A 404 24.77 9.48 6.36
N ASP A 405 24.67 10.07 7.55
CA ASP A 405 25.68 10.00 8.60
C ASP A 405 25.15 9.18 9.79
N VAL A 406 25.87 8.12 10.15
CA VAL A 406 25.44 7.19 11.19
C VAL A 406 26.33 7.32 12.41
N ARG A 407 25.72 7.57 13.58
CA ARG A 407 26.44 7.75 14.84
C ARG A 407 25.85 6.88 15.94
N ALA A 408 26.71 6.17 16.65
CA ALA A 408 26.35 5.45 17.89
C ALA A 408 26.85 6.25 19.10
N THR A 409 25.97 6.46 20.07
CA THR A 409 26.27 7.23 21.30
C THR A 409 25.88 6.46 22.57
N GLY A 410 26.35 6.90 23.76
CA GLY A 410 25.94 6.36 25.05
C GLY A 410 26.24 4.89 25.29
N GLY A 411 27.15 4.27 24.52
CA GLY A 411 27.49 2.85 24.64
C GLY A 411 26.80 1.95 23.59
N ALA A 412 25.89 2.52 22.79
CA ALA A 412 25.29 1.81 21.68
C ALA A 412 26.35 1.39 20.64
N LYS A 413 26.08 0.30 19.92
CA LYS A 413 27.01 -0.27 18.92
C LYS A 413 26.25 -0.67 17.67
N ILE A 414 26.91 -0.49 16.53
CA ILE A 414 26.54 -1.08 15.26
C ILE A 414 27.32 -2.39 15.13
N ILE A 415 26.64 -3.52 15.22
CA ILE A 415 27.26 -4.85 15.17
C ILE A 415 27.67 -5.18 13.74
N SER A 416 26.78 -4.93 12.79
CA SER A 416 27.01 -5.06 11.37
C SER A 416 26.14 -4.09 10.62
N SER A 417 26.55 -3.66 9.45
CA SER A 417 25.70 -2.85 8.57
C SER A 417 26.03 -3.12 7.11
N MET A 418 25.03 -2.90 6.27
CA MET A 418 25.15 -2.88 4.82
C MET A 418 24.48 -1.64 4.26
N GLN A 419 24.98 -1.17 3.13
CA GLN A 419 24.46 0.02 2.47
C GLN A 419 24.41 -0.25 0.96
N THR A 420 23.36 0.19 0.31
CA THR A 420 23.23 0.12 -1.15
C THR A 420 22.62 1.42 -1.63
N ALA A 421 23.17 1.97 -2.71
CA ALA A 421 22.70 3.20 -3.34
C ALA A 421 22.33 2.95 -4.81
N GLY A 422 21.45 3.78 -5.33
CA GLY A 422 21.10 3.80 -6.74
C GLY A 422 22.27 4.15 -7.64
N ARG A 423 22.11 3.92 -8.93
CA ARG A 423 23.19 4.02 -9.93
C ARG A 423 23.90 5.37 -9.93
N HIS A 424 23.17 6.47 -9.80
CA HIS A 424 23.78 7.80 -9.79
C HIS A 424 24.64 8.05 -8.55
N LEU A 425 24.12 7.71 -7.37
CA LEU A 425 24.84 7.87 -6.11
C LEU A 425 26.07 6.98 -6.05
N MET A 426 26.00 5.74 -6.53
CA MET A 426 27.17 4.87 -6.63
C MET A 426 28.26 5.44 -7.54
N ARG A 427 27.89 6.05 -8.67
CA ARG A 427 28.85 6.71 -9.58
C ARG A 427 29.55 7.88 -8.91
N MET A 428 28.81 8.71 -8.19
CA MET A 428 29.37 9.83 -7.43
C MET A 428 30.34 9.35 -6.34
N GLN A 429 29.95 8.34 -5.57
CA GLN A 429 30.78 7.78 -4.50
C GLN A 429 32.07 7.12 -5.04
N ALA A 430 32.01 6.50 -6.21
CA ALA A 430 33.15 5.91 -6.88
C ALA A 430 34.09 6.94 -7.58
N GLY A 431 33.70 8.22 -7.60
CA GLY A 431 34.44 9.28 -8.28
C GLY A 431 34.51 9.12 -9.81
N LEU A 432 33.57 8.38 -10.39
CA LEU A 432 33.50 8.10 -11.81
C LEU A 432 32.93 9.30 -12.56
N THR A 433 33.76 10.01 -13.28
CA THR A 433 33.38 11.27 -13.96
C THR A 433 33.17 11.10 -15.46
N SER A 434 33.68 10.02 -16.07
CA SER A 434 33.47 9.77 -17.50
C SER A 434 32.32 8.79 -17.74
N PRO A 435 31.53 8.95 -18.82
CA PRO A 435 30.46 7.99 -19.18
C PRO A 435 31.02 6.56 -19.44
N GLU A 436 32.23 6.44 -19.99
CA GLU A 436 32.87 5.15 -20.31
C GLU A 436 33.23 4.38 -19.03
N ASP A 437 33.81 5.07 -18.02
CA ASP A 437 34.13 4.47 -16.72
C ASP A 437 32.87 4.05 -15.96
N GLN A 438 31.80 4.85 -16.08
CA GLN A 438 30.52 4.56 -15.49
C GLN A 438 29.87 3.31 -16.08
N GLU A 439 29.94 3.15 -17.42
CA GLU A 439 29.38 2.00 -18.12
C GLU A 439 30.17 0.71 -17.80
N ALA A 440 31.50 0.79 -17.73
CA ALA A 440 32.34 -0.32 -17.33
C ALA A 440 32.07 -0.77 -15.87
N TYR A 441 31.96 0.16 -14.93
CA TYR A 441 31.65 -0.11 -13.54
C TYR A 441 30.27 -0.77 -13.36
N MET A 442 29.27 -0.27 -14.07
CA MET A 442 27.93 -0.85 -14.03
C MET A 442 27.88 -2.26 -14.61
N ALA A 443 28.65 -2.53 -15.68
CA ALA A 443 28.76 -3.86 -16.26
C ALA A 443 29.41 -4.85 -15.28
N GLU A 444 30.49 -4.45 -14.57
CA GLU A 444 31.11 -5.28 -13.53
C GLU A 444 30.19 -5.52 -12.33
N ALA A 445 29.45 -4.51 -11.86
CA ALA A 445 28.51 -4.65 -10.76
C ALA A 445 27.37 -5.61 -11.10
N LEU A 446 26.83 -5.54 -12.32
CA LEU A 446 25.78 -6.46 -12.80
C LEU A 446 26.27 -7.90 -12.93
N ILE A 447 27.54 -8.10 -13.31
CA ILE A 447 28.14 -9.44 -13.38
C ILE A 447 28.32 -9.99 -11.97
N ALA A 448 28.81 -9.19 -11.02
CA ALA A 448 28.97 -9.60 -9.63
C ALA A 448 27.64 -9.97 -8.95
N ASP A 449 26.57 -9.20 -9.20
CA ASP A 449 25.23 -9.51 -8.68
C ASP A 449 24.64 -10.79 -9.30
N ARG A 450 24.91 -11.04 -10.58
CA ARG A 450 24.48 -12.26 -11.25
C ARG A 450 25.22 -13.50 -10.72
N ASP A 451 26.48 -13.38 -10.39
CA ASP A 451 27.28 -14.46 -9.81
C ASP A 451 26.88 -14.75 -8.36
N VAL A 452 26.52 -13.73 -7.59
CA VAL A 452 25.96 -13.89 -6.24
C VAL A 452 24.57 -14.54 -6.28
N ALA A 453 23.71 -14.12 -7.20
CA ALA A 453 22.39 -14.72 -7.37
C ALA A 453 22.48 -16.18 -7.86
N ALA A 454 23.42 -16.51 -8.74
CA ALA A 454 23.66 -17.89 -9.19
C ALA A 454 24.20 -18.78 -8.06
N GLY A 455 25.05 -18.26 -7.16
CA GLY A 455 25.59 -19.00 -6.02
C GLY A 455 24.58 -19.28 -4.90
N ILE A 456 23.49 -18.51 -4.82
CA ILE A 456 22.42 -18.74 -3.83
C ILE A 456 21.45 -19.85 -4.27
N PHE A 457 21.38 -20.17 -5.55
CA PHE A 457 20.49 -21.20 -6.12
C PHE A 457 21.16 -22.55 -6.36
N ASP A 458 22.48 -22.69 -6.11
CA ASP A 458 23.24 -23.94 -6.31
C ASP A 458 23.49 -24.75 -5.02
N GLU A 459 22.91 -24.36 -3.89
CA GLU A 459 22.89 -25.20 -2.67
C GLU A 459 21.45 -25.70 -2.41
N ASP A 460 21.17 -26.91 -2.93
CA ASP A 460 20.09 -27.89 -2.68
C ASP A 460 18.84 -27.50 -1.89
#